data_cf1b70b884fa10e5499e90bf9714b156
#
_entry.id   cf1b70b884fa10e5499e90bf9714b156
#
_cell.length_a   1.000
_cell.length_b   1.000
_cell.length_c   1.000
_cell.angle_alpha   90.00
_cell.angle_beta   90.00
_cell.angle_gamma   90.00
#
_symmetry.space_group_name_H-M   'P 1'
#
loop_
_entity.id
_entity.type
_entity.pdbx_description
1 polymer ?
#
loop_
_entity_poly.entity_id
_entity_poly.type
_entity_poly.pdbx_seq_one_letter_code
_entity_poly.pdbx_strand_id
1 'polypeptide(L)'
;APFSPESNRDRFLHVRFMSITNKEWGGGSSNGPMSVQTAKACFKSLTTPEAVTIYCVAAITTPASMPGTPAISIDMQQTDDTYWQVFDFAFVDGKPYDQAAFESGRPVAVVTESVARNLFGTTKAAGREFLLNHAPYTVAGVVKDVSALADAAYAQVWIPYTSTDLAQDTWSDNHMGMMSATILARD
;
A
#
# COMPACT_ATOMS: atom_id res chain seq x y z
N ALA A 1 -10.98 16.31 -14.28
CA ALA A 1 -11.01 15.01 -14.93
C ALA A 1 -10.20 14.01 -14.08
N PRO A 2 -10.63 12.76 -13.96
CA PRO A 2 -9.82 11.74 -13.28
C PRO A 2 -8.52 11.52 -14.05
N PHE A 3 -7.43 11.31 -13.32
CA PHE A 3 -6.08 11.10 -13.87
C PHE A 3 -5.34 10.04 -13.06
N SER A 4 -4.37 9.39 -13.70
CA SER A 4 -3.52 8.37 -13.08
C SER A 4 -2.91 8.90 -11.77
N PRO A 5 -2.86 8.06 -10.70
CA PRO A 5 -3.25 6.65 -10.66
C PRO A 5 -4.73 6.38 -10.29
N GLU A 6 -5.57 7.39 -10.29
CA GLU A 6 -6.98 7.30 -9.90
C GLU A 6 -7.92 7.62 -11.08
N SER A 7 -7.62 7.13 -12.29
CA SER A 7 -8.45 7.38 -13.48
C SER A 7 -9.88 6.87 -13.34
N ASN A 8 -10.09 5.84 -12.53
CA ASN A 8 -11.40 5.23 -12.27
C ASN A 8 -12.01 5.72 -10.95
N ARG A 9 -11.68 6.94 -10.52
CA ARG A 9 -12.11 7.49 -9.22
C ARG A 9 -13.63 7.45 -9.01
N ASP A 10 -14.41 7.63 -10.04
CA ASP A 10 -15.88 7.58 -10.04
C ASP A 10 -16.44 6.18 -9.76
N ARG A 11 -15.62 5.14 -9.91
CA ARG A 11 -15.96 3.75 -9.64
C ARG A 11 -15.40 3.23 -8.30
N PHE A 12 -14.68 4.08 -7.55
CA PHE A 12 -14.07 3.68 -6.27
C PHE A 12 -15.04 3.80 -5.12
N LEU A 13 -15.04 2.76 -4.27
CA LEU A 13 -15.60 2.81 -2.93
C LEU A 13 -14.46 2.61 -1.93
N HIS A 14 -14.17 3.63 -1.15
CA HIS A 14 -13.14 3.59 -0.10
C HIS A 14 -13.76 3.24 1.25
N VAL A 15 -13.15 2.27 1.94
CA VAL A 15 -13.54 1.89 3.31
C VAL A 15 -12.32 2.03 4.21
N ARG A 16 -12.29 3.08 5.02
CA ARG A 16 -11.14 3.41 5.88
C ARG A 16 -11.33 2.98 7.33
N PHE A 17 -12.58 3.01 7.81
CA PHE A 17 -12.88 2.74 9.21
C PHE A 17 -14.08 1.82 9.33
N MET A 18 -14.06 1.04 10.40
CA MET A 18 -15.20 0.24 10.86
C MET A 18 -15.59 0.63 12.27
N SER A 19 -16.81 0.28 12.66
CA SER A 19 -17.30 0.41 14.02
C SER A 19 -17.56 -0.98 14.60
N ILE A 20 -17.02 -1.24 15.78
CA ILE A 20 -17.29 -2.46 16.53
C ILE A 20 -18.03 -2.05 17.80
N THR A 21 -19.20 -2.67 18.04
CA THR A 21 -19.95 -2.51 19.27
C THR A 21 -19.93 -3.83 20.04
N ASN A 22 -19.39 -3.82 21.24
CA ASN A 22 -19.41 -4.98 22.12
C ASN A 22 -20.56 -4.84 23.12
N LYS A 23 -21.57 -5.69 22.99
CA LYS A 23 -22.74 -5.72 23.87
C LYS A 23 -22.36 -6.17 25.29
N GLU A 24 -21.32 -6.96 25.45
CA GLU A 24 -20.86 -7.47 26.75
C GLU A 24 -20.15 -6.39 27.57
N TRP A 25 -19.62 -5.35 26.93
CA TRP A 25 -18.96 -4.23 27.61
C TRP A 25 -19.87 -3.02 27.82
N GLY A 26 -21.19 -3.29 28.04
CA GLY A 26 -22.15 -2.21 28.31
C GLY A 26 -22.46 -1.31 27.11
N GLY A 27 -22.23 -1.78 25.88
CA GLY A 27 -22.57 -1.04 24.67
C GLY A 27 -21.50 -0.07 24.19
N GLY A 28 -20.27 -0.16 24.70
CA GLY A 28 -19.13 0.61 24.19
C GLY A 28 -18.85 0.28 22.73
N SER A 29 -18.53 1.31 21.93
CA SER A 29 -18.10 1.14 20.54
C SER A 29 -16.67 1.64 20.33
N SER A 30 -15.92 0.95 19.47
CA SER A 30 -14.62 1.36 18.94
C SER A 30 -14.73 1.63 17.46
N ASN A 31 -14.17 2.74 17.02
CA ASN A 31 -14.07 3.10 15.60
C ASN A 31 -12.61 3.15 15.19
N GLY A 32 -12.29 2.63 14.01
CA GLY A 32 -10.95 2.69 13.49
C GLY A 32 -10.73 1.81 12.27
N PRO A 33 -9.49 1.76 11.78
CA PRO A 33 -9.10 0.88 10.68
C PRO A 33 -9.27 -0.60 11.04
N MET A 34 -9.33 -1.44 10.04
CA MET A 34 -9.51 -2.89 10.16
C MET A 34 -8.16 -3.60 10.33
N SER A 35 -8.18 -4.76 11.00
CA SER A 35 -7.07 -5.72 10.89
C SER A 35 -7.00 -6.31 9.47
N VAL A 36 -5.86 -6.88 9.11
CA VAL A 36 -5.73 -7.64 7.86
C VAL A 36 -6.76 -8.76 7.79
N GLN A 37 -6.96 -9.48 8.89
CA GLN A 37 -7.94 -10.57 8.97
C GLN A 37 -9.36 -10.07 8.68
N THR A 38 -9.80 -8.99 9.28
CA THR A 38 -11.12 -8.39 9.04
C THR A 38 -11.26 -7.88 7.62
N ALA A 39 -10.27 -7.14 7.11
CA ALA A 39 -10.28 -6.62 5.75
C ALA A 39 -10.36 -7.73 4.71
N LYS A 40 -9.62 -8.82 4.89
CA LYS A 40 -9.70 -10.01 4.03
C LYS A 40 -11.09 -10.66 4.07
N ALA A 41 -11.62 -10.89 5.26
CA ALA A 41 -12.92 -11.55 5.44
C ALA A 41 -14.07 -10.72 4.85
N CYS A 42 -14.05 -9.40 5.04
CA CYS A 42 -15.13 -8.51 4.59
C CYS A 42 -15.03 -8.13 3.10
N PHE A 43 -13.83 -7.98 2.57
CA PHE A 43 -13.63 -7.36 1.26
C PHE A 43 -12.94 -8.25 0.23
N LYS A 44 -11.93 -9.04 0.61
CA LYS A 44 -11.23 -9.92 -0.34
C LYS A 44 -12.06 -11.16 -0.74
N SER A 45 -13.14 -11.44 -0.03
CA SER A 45 -14.11 -12.49 -0.38
C SER A 45 -15.17 -12.03 -1.38
N LEU A 46 -15.25 -10.74 -1.69
CA LEU A 46 -16.24 -10.20 -2.62
C LEU A 46 -15.92 -10.64 -4.06
N THR A 47 -16.94 -11.12 -4.77
CA THR A 47 -16.85 -11.57 -6.17
C THR A 47 -17.57 -10.66 -7.15
N THR A 48 -18.41 -9.76 -6.65
CA THR A 48 -19.18 -8.81 -7.46
C THR A 48 -18.35 -7.68 -8.05
N PRO A 49 -17.40 -7.06 -7.29
CA PRO A 49 -16.54 -6.01 -7.81
C PRO A 49 -15.61 -6.49 -8.92
N GLU A 50 -15.07 -5.57 -9.71
CA GLU A 50 -13.99 -5.85 -10.67
C GLU A 50 -12.70 -6.22 -9.96
N ALA A 51 -12.33 -5.46 -8.93
CA ALA A 51 -11.16 -5.73 -8.09
C ALA A 51 -11.34 -5.13 -6.69
N VAL A 52 -10.63 -5.68 -5.73
CA VAL A 52 -10.59 -5.18 -4.35
C VAL A 52 -9.15 -5.20 -3.87
N THR A 53 -8.69 -4.09 -3.31
CA THR A 53 -7.38 -3.99 -2.67
C THR A 53 -7.50 -3.62 -1.22
N ILE A 54 -6.62 -4.15 -0.38
CA ILE A 54 -6.43 -3.75 1.00
C ILE A 54 -5.01 -3.23 1.19
N TYR A 55 -4.87 -2.16 1.95
CA TYR A 55 -3.61 -1.45 2.15
C TYR A 55 -3.64 -0.67 3.47
N CYS A 56 -2.47 -0.25 3.95
CA CYS A 56 -2.39 0.52 5.19
C CYS A 56 -3.19 1.83 5.07
N VAL A 57 -3.91 2.19 6.13
CA VAL A 57 -4.79 3.36 6.16
C VAL A 57 -4.08 4.68 5.86
N ALA A 58 -2.78 4.75 6.10
CA ALA A 58 -1.95 5.93 5.82
C ALA A 58 -0.53 5.51 5.42
N ALA A 59 0.08 6.30 4.54
CA ALA A 59 1.52 6.22 4.31
C ALA A 59 2.29 6.66 5.57
N ILE A 60 3.43 6.04 5.80
CA ILE A 60 4.27 6.27 6.98
C ILE A 60 5.59 6.88 6.55
N THR A 61 5.99 7.98 7.19
CA THR A 61 7.32 8.58 6.98
C THR A 61 8.40 7.58 7.38
N THR A 62 9.28 7.24 6.43
CA THR A 62 10.24 6.16 6.56
C THR A 62 11.59 6.59 5.97
N PRO A 63 12.73 6.26 6.61
CA PRO A 63 14.05 6.54 6.04
C PRO A 63 14.36 5.57 4.90
N ALA A 64 14.88 6.11 3.80
CA ALA A 64 15.41 5.37 2.66
C ALA A 64 16.83 5.85 2.34
N SER A 65 17.73 4.93 2.05
CA SER A 65 19.13 5.27 1.79
C SER A 65 19.82 4.24 0.92
N MET A 66 20.93 4.66 0.33
CA MET A 66 21.95 3.74 -0.17
C MET A 66 22.97 3.47 0.95
N PRO A 67 23.63 2.28 0.97
CA PRO A 67 24.66 2.00 1.96
C PRO A 67 25.74 3.08 1.99
N GLY A 68 26.06 3.58 3.18
CA GLY A 68 27.08 4.61 3.39
C GLY A 68 26.66 6.04 3.04
N THR A 69 25.39 6.29 2.71
CA THR A 69 24.86 7.63 2.43
C THR A 69 23.85 8.05 3.50
N PRO A 70 23.63 9.37 3.69
CA PRO A 70 22.57 9.85 4.56
C PRO A 70 21.18 9.39 4.06
N ALA A 71 20.29 9.04 4.99
CA ALA A 71 18.93 8.68 4.67
C ALA A 71 18.10 9.91 4.24
N ILE A 72 17.20 9.69 3.30
CA ILE A 72 16.12 10.62 2.96
C ILE A 72 14.81 10.15 3.60
N SER A 73 13.93 11.07 3.93
CA SER A 73 12.59 10.76 4.42
C SER A 73 11.65 10.61 3.24
N ILE A 74 10.95 9.48 3.18
CA ILE A 74 9.93 9.20 2.16
C ILE A 74 8.62 8.75 2.82
N ASP A 75 7.52 8.91 2.10
CA ASP A 75 6.24 8.37 2.50
C ASP A 75 6.09 6.95 1.91
N MET A 76 6.03 5.96 2.81
CA MET A 76 5.95 4.54 2.45
C MET A 76 4.53 4.02 2.67
N GLN A 77 3.96 3.38 1.65
CA GLN A 77 2.68 2.68 1.71
C GLN A 77 2.90 1.17 1.66
N GLN A 78 2.02 0.44 2.34
CA GLN A 78 2.04 -1.03 2.40
C GLN A 78 0.75 -1.57 1.81
N THR A 79 0.85 -2.43 0.78
CA THR A 79 -0.29 -2.85 -0.03
C THR A 79 -0.34 -4.37 -0.23
N ASP A 80 -1.46 -4.87 -0.73
CA ASP A 80 -1.50 -6.17 -1.38
C ASP A 80 -1.10 -6.07 -2.87
N ASP A 81 -1.13 -7.19 -3.59
CA ASP A 81 -0.78 -7.26 -5.02
C ASP A 81 -1.87 -6.69 -5.92
N THR A 82 -3.15 -6.77 -5.53
CA THR A 82 -4.28 -6.24 -6.31
C THR A 82 -4.36 -4.73 -6.33
N TYR A 83 -3.59 -4.04 -5.49
CA TYR A 83 -3.45 -2.59 -5.48
C TYR A 83 -3.14 -2.02 -6.88
N TRP A 84 -2.31 -2.72 -7.63
CA TRP A 84 -1.87 -2.32 -8.97
C TRP A 84 -2.92 -2.54 -10.06
N GLN A 85 -3.98 -3.29 -9.78
CA GLN A 85 -5.15 -3.44 -10.65
C GLN A 85 -6.19 -2.34 -10.39
N VAL A 86 -6.32 -1.92 -9.13
CA VAL A 86 -7.29 -0.90 -8.73
C VAL A 86 -6.79 0.49 -9.10
N PHE A 87 -5.51 0.78 -8.84
CA PHE A 87 -4.88 2.06 -9.16
C PHE A 87 -3.97 1.92 -10.37
N ASP A 88 -4.20 2.76 -11.37
CA ASP A 88 -3.53 2.69 -12.67
C ASP A 88 -2.26 3.54 -12.73
N PHE A 89 -1.23 3.09 -12.05
CA PHE A 89 0.07 3.75 -12.05
C PHE A 89 0.76 3.68 -13.41
N ALA A 90 1.44 4.76 -13.79
CA ALA A 90 2.28 4.81 -14.97
C ALA A 90 3.70 4.34 -14.65
N PHE A 91 4.06 3.11 -15.02
CA PHE A 91 5.40 2.57 -14.86
C PHE A 91 6.33 3.09 -15.95
N VAL A 92 7.49 3.58 -15.54
CA VAL A 92 8.55 4.06 -16.43
C VAL A 92 9.72 3.08 -16.51
N ASP A 93 9.84 2.17 -15.54
CA ASP A 93 10.81 1.08 -15.53
C ASP A 93 10.27 -0.08 -14.71
N GLY A 94 10.65 -1.33 -15.03
CA GLY A 94 10.21 -2.51 -14.33
C GLY A 94 8.68 -2.68 -14.36
N LYS A 95 8.14 -3.29 -13.30
CA LYS A 95 6.73 -3.63 -13.15
C LYS A 95 6.33 -3.68 -11.67
N PRO A 96 5.02 -3.70 -11.35
CA PRO A 96 4.58 -3.88 -9.97
C PRO A 96 4.99 -5.26 -9.42
N TYR A 97 5.09 -5.39 -8.11
CA TYR A 97 5.21 -6.70 -7.50
C TYR A 97 3.94 -7.52 -7.70
N ASP A 98 4.13 -8.80 -7.98
CA ASP A 98 3.07 -9.74 -8.31
C ASP A 98 2.56 -10.50 -7.07
N GLN A 99 1.55 -11.36 -7.29
CA GLN A 99 0.97 -12.21 -6.26
C GLN A 99 2.03 -13.09 -5.58
N ALA A 100 2.96 -13.68 -6.35
CA ALA A 100 3.99 -14.55 -5.81
C ALA A 100 4.94 -13.81 -4.86
N ALA A 101 5.36 -12.60 -5.22
CA ALA A 101 6.17 -11.75 -4.36
C ALA A 101 5.41 -11.31 -3.10
N PHE A 102 4.14 -10.94 -3.24
CA PHE A 102 3.27 -10.57 -2.13
C PHE A 102 3.07 -11.75 -1.15
N GLU A 103 2.65 -12.91 -1.64
CA GLU A 103 2.37 -14.08 -0.79
C GLU A 103 3.61 -14.59 -0.06
N SER A 104 4.78 -14.52 -0.69
CA SER A 104 6.05 -14.95 -0.07
C SER A 104 6.69 -13.87 0.82
N GLY A 105 6.08 -12.68 0.92
CA GLY A 105 6.63 -11.61 1.76
C GLY A 105 7.99 -11.07 1.28
N ARG A 106 8.24 -11.07 -0.02
CA ARG A 106 9.52 -10.59 -0.56
C ARG A 106 9.75 -9.13 -0.23
N PRO A 107 10.98 -8.73 0.14
CA PRO A 107 11.36 -7.35 0.34
C PRO A 107 11.58 -6.65 -1.00
N VAL A 108 10.50 -6.33 -1.67
CA VAL A 108 10.45 -5.63 -2.95
C VAL A 108 9.70 -4.32 -2.82
N ALA A 109 10.02 -3.34 -3.64
CA ALA A 109 9.41 -2.02 -3.60
C ALA A 109 9.14 -1.47 -5.00
N VAL A 110 8.04 -0.73 -5.13
CA VAL A 110 7.83 0.20 -6.22
C VAL A 110 8.19 1.60 -5.71
N VAL A 111 8.95 2.36 -6.45
CA VAL A 111 9.41 3.69 -6.08
C VAL A 111 9.01 4.72 -7.13
N THR A 112 8.87 5.98 -6.73
CA THR A 112 8.66 7.08 -7.70
C THR A 112 9.94 7.41 -8.46
N GLU A 113 9.79 8.09 -9.60
CA GLU A 113 10.92 8.62 -10.37
C GLU A 113 11.84 9.50 -9.52
N SER A 114 11.26 10.39 -8.71
CA SER A 114 12.03 11.29 -7.85
C SER A 114 12.86 10.53 -6.82
N VAL A 115 12.29 9.50 -6.19
CA VAL A 115 13.01 8.63 -5.26
C VAL A 115 14.12 7.85 -5.97
N ALA A 116 13.83 7.30 -7.15
CA ALA A 116 14.83 6.57 -7.94
C ALA A 116 16.02 7.47 -8.33
N ARG A 117 15.76 8.68 -8.80
CA ARG A 117 16.82 9.65 -9.12
C ARG A 117 17.63 10.04 -7.91
N ASN A 118 16.97 10.24 -6.76
CA ASN A 118 17.65 10.60 -5.52
C ASN A 118 18.58 9.49 -5.03
N LEU A 119 18.10 8.25 -5.01
CA LEU A 119 18.87 7.10 -4.51
C LEU A 119 19.91 6.60 -5.51
N PHE A 120 19.58 6.55 -6.79
CA PHE A 120 20.37 5.85 -7.81
C PHE A 120 20.91 6.76 -8.93
N GLY A 121 20.47 8.01 -8.99
CA GLY A 121 20.83 8.93 -10.07
C GLY A 121 20.17 8.64 -11.41
N THR A 122 19.21 7.72 -11.47
CA THR A 122 18.51 7.28 -12.70
C THR A 122 17.13 6.74 -12.36
N THR A 123 16.22 6.79 -13.35
CA THR A 123 14.93 6.11 -13.27
C THR A 123 14.98 4.64 -13.68
N LYS A 124 16.06 4.20 -14.30
CA LYS A 124 16.29 2.78 -14.64
C LYS A 124 16.86 2.04 -13.44
N ALA A 125 16.00 1.85 -12.44
CA ALA A 125 16.39 1.33 -11.14
C ALA A 125 15.82 -0.06 -10.82
N ALA A 126 14.99 -0.64 -11.67
CA ALA A 126 14.45 -1.99 -11.46
C ALA A 126 15.57 -3.01 -11.28
N GLY A 127 15.45 -3.85 -10.25
CA GLY A 127 16.46 -4.83 -9.88
C GLY A 127 17.57 -4.31 -8.96
N ARG A 128 17.63 -3.00 -8.71
CA ARG A 128 18.63 -2.41 -7.80
C ARG A 128 18.16 -2.47 -6.35
N GLU A 129 19.10 -2.56 -5.44
CA GLU A 129 18.85 -2.67 -4.01
C GLU A 129 19.11 -1.34 -3.28
N PHE A 130 18.30 -1.05 -2.27
CA PHE A 130 18.45 0.09 -1.37
C PHE A 130 18.02 -0.30 0.04
N LEU A 131 18.27 0.55 1.01
CA LEU A 131 17.85 0.36 2.39
C LEU A 131 16.56 1.14 2.65
N LEU A 132 15.51 0.41 3.03
CA LEU A 132 14.23 0.98 3.47
C LEU A 132 14.05 0.64 4.94
N ASN A 133 13.93 1.67 5.78
CA ASN A 133 13.94 1.50 7.24
C ASN A 133 15.11 0.62 7.71
N HIS A 134 16.29 0.85 7.14
CA HIS A 134 17.54 0.12 7.41
C HIS A 134 17.57 -1.35 6.99
N ALA A 135 16.57 -1.82 6.25
CA ALA A 135 16.51 -3.18 5.72
C ALA A 135 16.64 -3.17 4.18
N PRO A 136 17.30 -4.19 3.58
CA PRO A 136 17.47 -4.24 2.12
C PRO A 136 16.14 -4.55 1.43
N TYR A 137 15.81 -3.73 0.42
CA TYR A 137 14.69 -3.91 -0.50
C TYR A 137 15.18 -3.82 -1.93
N THR A 138 14.60 -4.63 -2.81
CA THR A 138 14.89 -4.59 -4.25
C THR A 138 13.79 -3.82 -4.97
N VAL A 139 14.17 -2.90 -5.85
CA VAL A 139 13.21 -2.17 -6.69
C VAL A 139 12.58 -3.13 -7.71
N ALA A 140 11.27 -3.31 -7.64
CA ALA A 140 10.49 -4.06 -8.63
C ALA A 140 10.16 -3.18 -9.84
N GLY A 141 9.77 -1.94 -9.59
CA GLY A 141 9.41 -0.99 -10.64
C GLY A 141 9.52 0.46 -10.19
N VAL A 142 9.54 1.35 -11.16
CA VAL A 142 9.56 2.79 -10.98
C VAL A 142 8.33 3.39 -11.65
N VAL A 143 7.60 4.23 -10.93
CA VAL A 143 6.41 4.91 -11.41
C VAL A 143 6.63 6.42 -11.50
N LYS A 144 5.84 7.09 -12.32
CA LYS A 144 5.79 8.56 -12.30
C LYS A 144 5.41 9.06 -10.92
N ASP A 145 5.91 10.23 -10.56
CA ASP A 145 5.54 10.88 -9.32
C ASP A 145 4.01 11.06 -9.22
N VAL A 146 3.48 10.82 -8.03
CA VAL A 146 2.05 10.90 -7.75
C VAL A 146 1.75 12.22 -7.05
N SER A 147 0.71 12.90 -7.50
CA SER A 147 0.24 14.11 -6.83
C SER A 147 -0.26 13.81 -5.43
N ALA A 148 0.09 14.67 -4.46
CA ALA A 148 -0.46 14.60 -3.11
C ALA A 148 -2.00 14.74 -3.06
N LEU A 149 -2.61 15.18 -4.16
CA LEU A 149 -4.07 15.25 -4.31
C LEU A 149 -4.70 13.87 -4.62
N ALA A 150 -3.91 12.87 -4.97
CA ALA A 150 -4.37 11.49 -5.13
C ALA A 150 -4.41 10.81 -3.74
N ASP A 151 -5.37 11.20 -2.94
CA ASP A 151 -5.46 10.93 -1.50
C ASP A 151 -5.28 9.44 -1.13
N ALA A 152 -5.97 8.54 -1.82
CA ALA A 152 -5.91 7.10 -1.52
C ALA A 152 -4.66 6.42 -2.10
N ALA A 153 -4.09 6.95 -3.16
CA ALA A 153 -2.98 6.35 -3.89
C ALA A 153 -1.63 7.03 -3.65
N TYR A 154 -1.61 8.16 -2.90
CA TYR A 154 -0.38 8.91 -2.68
C TYR A 154 0.60 8.19 -1.78
N ALA A 155 1.79 7.98 -2.28
CA ALA A 155 3.01 7.64 -1.55
C ALA A 155 4.23 7.92 -2.44
N GLN A 156 5.41 7.61 -1.96
CA GLN A 156 6.68 7.71 -2.71
C GLN A 156 7.35 6.34 -2.88
N VAL A 157 7.05 5.42 -1.96
CA VAL A 157 7.50 4.02 -1.99
C VAL A 157 6.34 3.13 -1.57
N TRP A 158 6.12 2.03 -2.28
CA TRP A 158 5.10 1.02 -1.98
C TRP A 158 5.77 -0.34 -1.80
N ILE A 159 5.38 -1.07 -0.77
CA ILE A 159 5.87 -2.41 -0.46
C ILE A 159 4.72 -3.37 -0.17
N PRO A 160 4.89 -4.69 -0.35
CA PRO A 160 3.93 -5.67 0.13
C PRO A 160 3.77 -5.56 1.66
N TYR A 161 2.55 -5.49 2.16
CA TYR A 161 2.37 -5.48 3.62
C TYR A 161 2.85 -6.77 4.29
N THR A 162 2.99 -7.85 3.52
CA THR A 162 3.54 -9.14 3.96
C THR A 162 5.05 -9.13 4.15
N SER A 163 5.75 -8.10 3.64
CA SER A 163 7.20 -7.93 3.87
C SER A 163 7.52 -7.31 5.23
N THR A 164 6.50 -6.91 5.99
CA THR A 164 6.59 -6.38 7.34
C THR A 164 5.68 -7.16 8.28
N ASP A 165 5.63 -6.79 9.54
CA ASP A 165 4.76 -7.38 10.56
C ASP A 165 3.40 -6.67 10.71
N LEU A 166 3.02 -5.83 9.74
CA LEU A 166 1.77 -5.04 9.79
C LEU A 166 0.52 -5.89 10.04
N ALA A 167 0.47 -7.11 9.51
CA ALA A 167 -0.66 -8.02 9.72
C ALA A 167 -0.83 -8.47 11.19
N GLN A 168 0.22 -8.34 12.00
CA GLN A 168 0.22 -8.69 13.42
C GLN A 168 -0.13 -7.49 14.32
N ASP A 169 -0.17 -6.30 13.75
CA ASP A 169 -0.51 -5.06 14.46
C ASP A 169 -2.04 -4.94 14.58
N THR A 170 -2.59 -5.58 15.60
CA THR A 170 -4.03 -5.71 15.80
C THR A 170 -4.43 -5.46 17.26
N TRP A 171 -5.69 -5.05 17.45
CA TRP A 171 -6.33 -4.92 18.78
C TRP A 171 -7.82 -5.26 18.70
N SER A 172 -8.55 -5.17 19.82
CA SER A 172 -9.98 -5.53 19.92
C SER A 172 -10.28 -6.92 19.37
N ASP A 173 -9.66 -7.96 19.98
CA ASP A 173 -9.81 -9.37 19.60
C ASP A 173 -9.44 -9.62 18.11
N ASN A 174 -8.41 -8.94 17.63
CA ASN A 174 -7.90 -9.01 16.25
C ASN A 174 -8.85 -8.47 15.16
N HIS A 175 -9.89 -7.71 15.53
CA HIS A 175 -10.79 -7.10 14.55
C HIS A 175 -10.26 -5.76 14.02
N MET A 176 -9.60 -4.98 14.85
CA MET A 176 -9.05 -3.68 14.52
C MET A 176 -7.56 -3.80 14.17
N GLY A 177 -7.07 -2.92 13.33
CA GLY A 177 -5.68 -2.85 12.88
C GLY A 177 -5.42 -1.60 12.05
N MET A 178 -4.55 -1.70 11.06
CA MET A 178 -4.08 -0.55 10.28
C MET A 178 -4.59 -0.54 8.83
N MET A 179 -5.54 -1.43 8.46
CA MET A 179 -5.92 -1.61 7.07
C MET A 179 -7.18 -0.83 6.69
N SER A 180 -7.18 -0.36 5.46
CA SER A 180 -8.32 0.15 4.71
C SER A 180 -8.50 -0.67 3.43
N ALA A 181 -9.62 -0.46 2.74
CA ALA A 181 -9.93 -1.13 1.48
C ALA A 181 -10.41 -0.13 0.44
N THR A 182 -10.11 -0.40 -0.83
CA THR A 182 -10.73 0.25 -1.97
C THR A 182 -11.30 -0.81 -2.89
N ILE A 183 -12.56 -0.63 -3.23
CA ILE A 183 -13.32 -1.49 -4.12
C ILE A 183 -13.44 -0.78 -5.46
N LEU A 184 -13.06 -1.45 -6.55
CA LEU A 184 -13.29 -1.00 -7.91
C LEU A 184 -14.58 -1.66 -8.41
N ALA A 185 -15.64 -0.88 -8.55
CA ALA A 185 -16.91 -1.35 -9.09
C ALA A 185 -16.76 -1.71 -10.58
N ARG A 186 -17.59 -2.62 -11.06
CA ARG A 186 -17.72 -2.88 -12.51
C ARG A 186 -18.42 -1.71 -13.19
N ASP A 187 -18.17 -1.56 -14.49
CA ASP A 187 -18.91 -0.62 -15.35
C ASP A 187 -20.40 -0.99 -15.45
#